data_b0455f636ae41cbe7a524ad5a2acf377
#
_entry.id   b0455f636ae41cbe7a524ad5a2acf377
#
_cell.length_a   1.000
_cell.length_b   1.000
_cell.length_c   1.000
_cell.angle_alpha   90.00
_cell.angle_beta   90.00
_cell.angle_gamma   90.00
#
_symmetry.space_group_name_H-M   'P 1'
#
loop_
_entity.id
_entity.type
_entity.pdbx_description
1 polymer ?
#
loop_
_entity_poly.entity_id
_entity_poly.type
_entity_poly.pdbx_seq_one_letter_code
_entity_poly.pdbx_strand_id
1 'polypeptide(L)'
;MGVFVLKCISSCEIVEHEGLSVGVVRFTETMEALSSAILNGGSTEADAMFIMQVPHDYDHDDPIAHAMSVRDALGLPENTVGMMTAAEVVYVFNKQEVVFEGVPVCAIATAGLSNHVVAGDKLVDWPARHIVSLARAAKMMAGTINIALVTESPLTEAGKINMFMPLVEGKSAAMADRGFRETGTTSDAMAIFCPKHGERVGYTGTGSDIGIAAARASRAAVGYALEARGEHPVPEEPMKLLERLGYGMDAMWTLSGTPMTKDEYAESLAEYLKGEDVRTFLDLAVFASDRIDSLADDGNVTVMPMVYDICRSYLGITPDLSHGTVEGIVTAIAEDAGRKSRWDPTAPAGSRPSRA
;
A
#
# COMPACT_ATOMS: atom_id res chain seq x y z
N MET A 1 -19.20 -3.20 -26.53
CA MET A 1 -19.64 -3.26 -25.12
C MET A 1 -20.13 -1.86 -24.79
N GLY A 2 -21.43 -1.69 -24.47
CA GLY A 2 -21.98 -0.37 -24.13
C GLY A 2 -21.33 0.16 -22.86
N VAL A 3 -21.04 1.46 -22.83
CA VAL A 3 -20.57 2.15 -21.63
C VAL A 3 -21.72 2.11 -20.62
N PHE A 4 -21.57 1.26 -19.61
CA PHE A 4 -22.53 1.21 -18.50
C PHE A 4 -22.23 2.41 -17.61
N VAL A 5 -23.13 3.35 -17.53
CA VAL A 5 -23.04 4.50 -16.61
C VAL A 5 -24.04 4.26 -15.49
N LEU A 6 -23.56 4.23 -14.23
CA LEU A 6 -24.48 4.18 -13.09
C LEU A 6 -25.43 5.36 -13.13
N LYS A 7 -26.73 5.10 -13.09
CA LYS A 7 -27.77 6.15 -13.21
C LYS A 7 -27.87 7.02 -11.97
N CYS A 8 -27.41 6.52 -10.82
CA CYS A 8 -27.39 7.27 -9.57
C CYS A 8 -26.30 8.36 -9.50
N ILE A 9 -25.36 8.43 -10.47
CA ILE A 9 -24.35 9.49 -10.57
C ILE A 9 -24.77 10.48 -11.65
N SER A 10 -24.98 11.75 -11.29
CA SER A 10 -25.34 12.83 -12.23
C SER A 10 -24.13 13.52 -12.83
N SER A 11 -23.04 13.70 -12.04
CA SER A 11 -21.76 14.22 -12.50
C SER A 11 -20.59 13.67 -11.69
N CYS A 12 -19.43 13.61 -12.34
CA CYS A 12 -18.14 13.27 -11.72
C CYS A 12 -17.10 14.13 -12.43
N GLU A 13 -16.58 15.14 -11.74
CA GLU A 13 -15.75 16.20 -12.33
C GLU A 13 -14.65 16.66 -11.36
N ILE A 14 -13.62 17.31 -11.89
CA ILE A 14 -12.61 18.00 -11.11
C ILE A 14 -12.84 19.49 -11.25
N VAL A 15 -12.91 20.20 -10.13
CA VAL A 15 -13.05 21.64 -10.05
C VAL A 15 -11.88 22.27 -9.31
N GLU A 16 -11.52 23.49 -9.65
CA GLU A 16 -10.47 24.26 -8.98
C GLU A 16 -11.07 25.11 -7.85
N HIS A 17 -10.40 25.11 -6.70
CA HIS A 17 -10.73 25.98 -5.58
C HIS A 17 -9.43 26.43 -4.89
N GLU A 18 -9.22 27.75 -4.81
CA GLU A 18 -8.02 28.39 -4.20
C GLU A 18 -6.66 27.80 -4.71
N GLY A 19 -6.62 27.43 -6.00
CA GLY A 19 -5.42 26.86 -6.63
C GLY A 19 -5.17 25.37 -6.34
N LEU A 20 -6.12 24.70 -5.70
CA LEU A 20 -6.10 23.25 -5.45
C LEU A 20 -7.27 22.59 -6.17
N SER A 21 -7.10 21.34 -6.54
CA SER A 21 -8.12 20.59 -7.26
C SER A 21 -9.02 19.82 -6.29
N VAL A 22 -10.32 19.77 -6.60
CA VAL A 22 -11.34 19.04 -5.86
C VAL A 22 -12.08 18.11 -6.81
N GLY A 23 -12.03 16.80 -6.56
CA GLY A 23 -12.86 15.82 -7.25
C GLY A 23 -14.27 15.84 -6.65
N VAL A 24 -15.28 16.11 -7.45
CA VAL A 24 -16.68 16.24 -7.01
C VAL A 24 -17.55 15.21 -7.72
N VAL A 25 -18.41 14.54 -6.96
CA VAL A 25 -19.44 13.65 -7.48
C VAL A 25 -20.78 14.09 -6.96
N ARG A 26 -21.76 14.24 -7.86
CA ARG A 26 -23.15 14.56 -7.51
C ARG A 26 -24.03 13.36 -7.82
N PHE A 27 -24.99 13.09 -6.95
CA PHE A 27 -25.95 12.01 -7.16
C PHE A 27 -27.23 12.52 -7.81
N THR A 28 -27.97 11.64 -8.46
CA THR A 28 -29.28 11.95 -9.07
C THR A 28 -30.40 11.95 -8.03
N GLU A 29 -30.17 11.31 -6.90
CA GLU A 29 -31.07 11.21 -5.76
C GLU A 29 -30.28 11.18 -4.46
N THR A 30 -30.92 11.43 -3.34
CA THR A 30 -30.30 11.31 -2.02
C THR A 30 -29.95 9.85 -1.73
N MET A 31 -28.66 9.56 -1.57
CA MET A 31 -28.14 8.24 -1.24
C MET A 31 -28.03 8.04 0.28
N GLU A 32 -28.14 6.80 0.74
CA GLU A 32 -27.62 6.44 2.06
C GLU A 32 -26.08 6.29 1.97
N ALA A 33 -25.38 6.84 2.96
CA ALA A 33 -23.94 6.78 3.03
C ALA A 33 -23.46 6.17 4.36
N LEU A 34 -22.37 5.40 4.30
CA LEU A 34 -21.60 4.97 5.46
C LEU A 34 -20.13 5.22 5.16
N SER A 35 -19.46 6.07 5.96
CA SER A 35 -18.10 6.49 5.62
C SER A 35 -17.22 6.79 6.84
N SER A 36 -15.90 6.73 6.64
CA SER A 36 -14.89 7.27 7.55
C SER A 36 -14.42 8.69 7.15
N ALA A 37 -15.19 9.38 6.32
CA ALA A 37 -14.88 10.73 5.84
C ALA A 37 -14.79 11.75 6.98
N ILE A 38 -13.98 12.80 6.78
CA ILE A 38 -13.82 13.86 7.77
C ILE A 38 -15.04 14.77 7.87
N LEU A 39 -15.74 15.01 6.76
CA LEU A 39 -17.00 15.76 6.72
C LEU A 39 -18.15 14.80 6.49
N ASN A 40 -19.17 14.86 7.35
CA ASN A 40 -20.35 14.00 7.32
C ASN A 40 -20.00 12.50 7.29
N GLY A 41 -18.96 12.09 8.07
CA GLY A 41 -18.63 10.69 8.28
C GLY A 41 -19.64 9.97 9.17
N GLY A 42 -19.54 8.63 9.22
CA GLY A 42 -20.52 7.77 9.88
C GLY A 42 -21.68 7.39 8.95
N SER A 43 -22.85 7.05 9.52
CA SER A 43 -24.07 6.76 8.77
C SER A 43 -24.83 8.07 8.54
N THR A 44 -25.05 8.44 7.28
CA THR A 44 -25.70 9.69 6.88
C THR A 44 -26.43 9.54 5.56
N GLU A 45 -27.07 10.62 5.12
CA GLU A 45 -27.59 10.78 3.76
C GLU A 45 -26.66 11.72 2.99
N ALA A 46 -26.55 11.53 1.67
CA ALA A 46 -25.68 12.33 0.83
C ALA A 46 -26.28 12.58 -0.56
N ASP A 47 -26.27 13.84 -0.97
CA ASP A 47 -26.61 14.27 -2.34
C ASP A 47 -25.35 14.43 -3.21
N ALA A 48 -24.18 14.53 -2.55
CA ALA A 48 -22.88 14.65 -3.21
C ALA A 48 -21.75 14.09 -2.35
N MET A 49 -20.60 13.90 -2.95
CA MET A 49 -19.33 13.71 -2.24
C MET A 49 -18.23 14.52 -2.92
N PHE A 50 -17.17 14.82 -2.18
CA PHE A 50 -15.94 15.35 -2.74
C PHE A 50 -14.69 14.73 -2.11
N ILE A 51 -13.58 14.79 -2.86
CA ILE A 51 -12.23 14.54 -2.38
C ILE A 51 -11.43 15.80 -2.67
N MET A 52 -11.07 16.58 -1.65
CA MET A 52 -10.32 17.82 -1.81
C MET A 52 -8.82 17.58 -1.66
N GLN A 53 -8.06 18.20 -2.55
CA GLN A 53 -6.62 18.27 -2.41
C GLN A 53 -6.26 19.22 -1.28
N VAL A 54 -5.25 18.86 -0.49
CA VAL A 54 -4.62 19.72 0.52
C VAL A 54 -3.10 19.75 0.27
N PRO A 55 -2.37 20.79 0.72
CA PRO A 55 -0.91 20.81 0.64
C PRO A 55 -0.28 19.63 1.39
N HIS A 56 0.94 19.23 0.99
CA HIS A 56 1.69 18.16 1.66
C HIS A 56 2.05 18.48 3.11
N ASP A 57 2.22 19.76 3.42
CA ASP A 57 2.50 20.31 4.76
C ASP A 57 1.23 20.81 5.46
N TYR A 58 0.08 20.22 5.11
CA TYR A 58 -1.23 20.64 5.63
C TYR A 58 -1.27 20.66 7.15
N ASP A 59 -1.44 21.84 7.73
CA ASP A 59 -1.54 22.10 9.17
C ASP A 59 -2.65 23.10 9.50
N HIS A 60 -3.88 22.75 9.14
CA HIS A 60 -5.05 23.55 9.47
C HIS A 60 -5.54 23.23 10.89
N ASP A 61 -5.86 24.26 11.70
CA ASP A 61 -6.30 24.06 13.08
C ASP A 61 -7.62 23.29 13.19
N ASP A 62 -8.54 23.52 12.26
CA ASP A 62 -9.82 22.83 12.18
C ASP A 62 -10.06 22.29 10.74
N PRO A 63 -9.60 21.05 10.45
CA PRO A 63 -9.79 20.43 9.14
C PRO A 63 -11.27 20.25 8.75
N ILE A 64 -12.18 20.07 9.74
CA ILE A 64 -13.62 19.92 9.47
C ILE A 64 -14.19 21.25 8.99
N ALA A 65 -13.88 22.36 9.69
CA ALA A 65 -14.31 23.69 9.26
C ALA A 65 -13.74 24.05 7.88
N HIS A 66 -12.50 23.64 7.57
CA HIS A 66 -11.92 23.80 6.23
C HIS A 66 -12.71 23.02 5.18
N ALA A 67 -13.02 21.75 5.42
CA ALA A 67 -13.85 20.95 4.49
C ALA A 67 -15.26 21.55 4.30
N MET A 68 -15.85 22.09 5.36
CA MET A 68 -17.13 22.82 5.28
C MET A 68 -17.02 24.07 4.41
N SER A 69 -15.96 24.85 4.56
CA SER A 69 -15.76 26.08 3.75
C SER A 69 -15.60 25.76 2.27
N VAL A 70 -14.90 24.67 1.93
CA VAL A 70 -14.76 24.20 0.53
C VAL A 70 -16.12 23.74 -0.01
N ARG A 71 -16.87 22.93 0.75
CA ARG A 71 -18.24 22.52 0.39
C ARG A 71 -19.10 23.74 0.04
N ASP A 72 -19.12 24.73 0.93
CA ASP A 72 -19.97 25.92 0.80
C ASP A 72 -19.53 26.79 -0.40
N ALA A 73 -18.23 26.97 -0.58
CA ALA A 73 -17.67 27.72 -1.72
C ALA A 73 -17.99 27.06 -3.07
N LEU A 74 -18.06 25.73 -3.12
CA LEU A 74 -18.44 24.98 -4.31
C LEU A 74 -19.98 24.86 -4.49
N GLY A 75 -20.76 25.44 -3.59
CA GLY A 75 -22.23 25.38 -3.63
C GLY A 75 -22.77 23.94 -3.53
N LEU A 76 -22.07 23.09 -2.78
CA LEU A 76 -22.50 21.71 -2.56
C LEU A 76 -23.52 21.63 -1.42
N PRO A 77 -24.45 20.65 -1.44
CA PRO A 77 -25.43 20.45 -0.38
C PRO A 77 -24.81 20.24 1.01
N GLU A 78 -25.54 20.59 2.07
CA GLU A 78 -25.06 20.42 3.47
C GLU A 78 -24.73 18.95 3.82
N ASN A 79 -25.46 18.01 3.22
CA ASN A 79 -25.27 16.57 3.42
C ASN A 79 -24.17 15.97 2.52
N THR A 80 -23.27 16.78 1.97
CA THR A 80 -22.15 16.32 1.16
C THR A 80 -21.09 15.61 2.04
N VAL A 81 -20.70 14.40 1.65
CA VAL A 81 -19.60 13.66 2.29
C VAL A 81 -18.27 14.16 1.74
N GLY A 82 -17.33 14.55 2.63
CA GLY A 82 -16.04 15.13 2.23
C GLY A 82 -14.84 14.37 2.76
N MET A 83 -13.92 14.05 1.85
CA MET A 83 -12.62 13.45 2.13
C MET A 83 -11.48 14.40 1.72
N MET A 84 -10.28 14.17 2.24
CA MET A 84 -9.09 14.96 1.94
C MET A 84 -7.96 14.07 1.43
N THR A 85 -7.07 14.64 0.63
CA THR A 85 -5.84 13.98 0.17
C THR A 85 -4.76 15.01 -0.11
N ALA A 86 -3.48 14.67 0.14
CA ALA A 86 -2.36 15.46 -0.36
C ALA A 86 -1.88 14.98 -1.75
N ALA A 87 -2.48 13.93 -2.30
CA ALA A 87 -2.22 13.54 -3.68
C ALA A 87 -2.82 14.56 -4.66
N GLU A 88 -2.14 14.78 -5.79
CA GLU A 88 -2.57 15.71 -6.83
C GLU A 88 -3.86 15.21 -7.51
N VAL A 89 -5.02 15.69 -7.03
CA VAL A 89 -6.35 15.25 -7.47
C VAL A 89 -6.50 15.31 -9.00
N VAL A 90 -5.93 16.30 -9.66
CA VAL A 90 -5.99 16.46 -11.12
C VAL A 90 -5.47 15.23 -11.88
N TYR A 91 -4.56 14.45 -11.31
CA TYR A 91 -3.99 13.27 -11.95
C TYR A 91 -4.58 11.96 -11.42
N VAL A 92 -4.87 11.89 -10.11
CA VAL A 92 -5.20 10.62 -9.45
C VAL A 92 -6.69 10.38 -9.23
N PHE A 93 -7.51 11.46 -9.26
CA PHE A 93 -8.96 11.30 -9.12
C PHE A 93 -9.53 10.56 -10.32
N ASN A 94 -10.15 9.44 -10.08
CA ASN A 94 -10.70 8.61 -11.14
C ASN A 94 -11.96 7.88 -10.72
N LYS A 95 -12.69 7.42 -11.73
CA LYS A 95 -13.92 6.64 -11.61
C LYS A 95 -13.77 5.34 -12.40
N GLN A 96 -13.97 4.20 -11.77
CA GLN A 96 -13.96 2.88 -12.41
C GLN A 96 -15.29 2.17 -12.17
N GLU A 97 -15.97 1.81 -13.25
CA GLU A 97 -17.24 1.09 -13.22
C GLU A 97 -17.02 -0.37 -13.61
N VAL A 98 -17.54 -1.28 -12.80
CA VAL A 98 -17.49 -2.73 -13.05
C VAL A 98 -18.90 -3.30 -12.97
N VAL A 99 -19.26 -4.12 -13.94
CA VAL A 99 -20.48 -4.93 -13.91
C VAL A 99 -20.07 -6.40 -13.79
N PHE A 100 -20.56 -7.08 -12.77
CA PHE A 100 -20.38 -8.50 -12.59
C PHE A 100 -21.75 -9.15 -12.40
N GLU A 101 -22.05 -10.18 -13.21
CA GLU A 101 -23.35 -10.88 -13.25
C GLU A 101 -24.57 -9.91 -13.27
N GLY A 102 -24.43 -8.80 -14.01
CA GLY A 102 -25.46 -7.79 -14.14
C GLY A 102 -25.53 -6.77 -12.98
N VAL A 103 -24.69 -6.89 -11.96
CA VAL A 103 -24.65 -5.96 -10.81
C VAL A 103 -23.57 -4.90 -11.05
N PRO A 104 -23.96 -3.63 -11.25
CA PRO A 104 -23.01 -2.54 -11.44
C PRO A 104 -22.54 -1.96 -10.10
N VAL A 105 -21.22 -1.72 -9.98
CA VAL A 105 -20.60 -0.97 -8.89
C VAL A 105 -19.56 -0.03 -9.47
N CYS A 106 -19.53 1.19 -8.97
CA CYS A 106 -18.53 2.21 -9.29
C CYS A 106 -17.62 2.46 -8.10
N ALA A 107 -16.32 2.47 -8.32
CA ALA A 107 -15.35 2.98 -7.37
C ALA A 107 -14.80 4.33 -7.84
N ILE A 108 -14.77 5.30 -6.94
CA ILE A 108 -14.16 6.61 -7.11
C ILE A 108 -12.97 6.67 -6.15
N ALA A 109 -11.78 6.95 -6.64
CA ALA A 109 -10.59 6.89 -5.80
C ALA A 109 -9.57 7.98 -6.11
N THR A 110 -8.77 8.27 -5.08
CA THR A 110 -7.46 8.92 -5.15
C THR A 110 -6.46 8.10 -4.37
N ALA A 111 -5.19 8.07 -4.78
CA ALA A 111 -4.14 7.38 -4.05
C ALA A 111 -2.83 8.17 -4.08
N GLY A 112 -2.16 8.23 -2.92
CA GLY A 112 -0.81 8.73 -2.74
C GLY A 112 -0.15 8.00 -1.57
N LEU A 113 1.10 7.56 -1.72
CA LEU A 113 1.75 6.61 -0.83
C LEU A 113 2.84 7.20 0.08
N SER A 114 2.89 8.52 0.29
CA SER A 114 3.96 9.14 1.10
C SER A 114 4.02 8.63 2.56
N ASN A 115 2.94 8.05 3.07
CA ASN A 115 2.83 7.48 4.42
C ASN A 115 2.27 6.06 4.42
N HIS A 116 2.68 5.27 3.42
CA HIS A 116 2.25 3.88 3.28
C HIS A 116 2.67 3.02 4.47
N VAL A 117 1.89 2.00 4.78
CA VAL A 117 2.12 1.08 5.91
C VAL A 117 1.63 -0.32 5.60
N VAL A 118 2.26 -1.30 6.23
CA VAL A 118 1.70 -2.66 6.36
C VAL A 118 0.77 -2.67 7.58
N ALA A 119 -0.45 -3.13 7.41
CA ALA A 119 -1.40 -3.22 8.52
C ALA A 119 -0.85 -4.14 9.62
N GLY A 120 -0.77 -3.61 10.84
CA GLY A 120 -0.24 -4.31 12.02
C GLY A 120 1.23 -4.03 12.31
N ASP A 121 2.00 -3.49 11.39
CA ASP A 121 3.39 -3.10 11.64
C ASP A 121 3.44 -1.82 12.47
N LYS A 122 4.47 -1.72 13.33
CA LYS A 122 4.72 -0.51 14.10
C LYS A 122 5.24 0.60 13.19
N LEU A 123 4.64 1.78 13.30
CA LEU A 123 5.08 2.94 12.53
C LEU A 123 6.50 3.37 12.92
N VAL A 124 7.30 3.75 11.94
CA VAL A 124 8.55 4.47 12.17
C VAL A 124 8.20 5.81 12.82
N ASP A 125 8.96 6.23 13.83
CA ASP A 125 8.67 7.43 14.63
C ASP A 125 7.30 7.41 15.31
N TRP A 126 6.97 6.26 15.93
CA TRP A 126 5.68 5.99 16.55
C TRP A 126 5.07 7.15 17.37
N PRO A 127 5.79 7.85 18.28
CA PRO A 127 5.19 8.94 19.03
C PRO A 127 4.71 10.10 18.17
N ALA A 128 5.45 10.42 17.09
CA ALA A 128 5.12 11.51 16.17
C ALA A 128 3.98 11.13 15.21
N ARG A 129 3.93 9.87 14.78
CA ARG A 129 2.98 9.36 13.76
C ARG A 129 1.74 8.69 14.34
N HIS A 130 1.63 8.58 15.67
CA HIS A 130 0.47 7.95 16.31
C HIS A 130 -0.80 8.78 16.13
N ILE A 131 -1.76 8.24 15.41
CA ILE A 131 -3.04 8.89 15.11
C ILE A 131 -4.06 8.50 16.18
N VAL A 132 -4.54 9.47 16.96
CA VAL A 132 -5.53 9.26 18.02
C VAL A 132 -6.86 9.97 17.77
N SER A 133 -6.95 10.80 16.71
CA SER A 133 -8.16 11.54 16.37
C SER A 133 -8.24 11.86 14.89
N LEU A 134 -9.46 12.11 14.39
CA LEU A 134 -9.69 12.55 13.00
C LEU A 134 -8.95 13.84 12.66
N ALA A 135 -8.92 14.81 13.58
CA ALA A 135 -8.20 16.07 13.34
C ALA A 135 -6.69 15.85 13.17
N ARG A 136 -6.10 14.94 13.96
CA ARG A 136 -4.69 14.57 13.80
C ARG A 136 -4.46 13.77 12.53
N ALA A 137 -5.37 12.85 12.18
CA ALA A 137 -5.31 12.12 10.93
C ALA A 137 -5.30 13.08 9.72
N ALA A 138 -6.19 14.07 9.71
CA ALA A 138 -6.25 15.07 8.66
C ALA A 138 -4.96 15.89 8.54
N LYS A 139 -4.31 16.23 9.65
CA LYS A 139 -3.01 16.94 9.67
C LYS A 139 -1.82 16.09 9.18
N MET A 140 -1.97 14.77 9.12
CA MET A 140 -0.91 13.84 8.73
C MET A 140 -1.08 13.26 7.32
N MET A 141 -1.94 13.86 6.50
CA MET A 141 -2.36 13.31 5.20
C MET A 141 -1.34 13.51 4.07
N ALA A 142 -0.03 13.45 4.33
CA ALA A 142 1.00 13.53 3.30
C ALA A 142 0.91 12.43 2.22
N GLY A 143 0.09 11.40 2.45
CA GLY A 143 -0.30 10.36 1.50
C GLY A 143 -1.57 9.69 2.02
N THR A 144 -2.53 9.42 1.16
CA THR A 144 -3.83 8.88 1.55
C THR A 144 -4.44 8.13 0.38
N ILE A 145 -5.09 7.01 0.67
CA ILE A 145 -5.96 6.35 -0.29
C ILE A 145 -7.41 6.63 0.11
N ASN A 146 -8.13 7.38 -0.71
CA ASN A 146 -9.56 7.58 -0.54
C ASN A 146 -10.31 6.71 -1.55
N ILE A 147 -11.34 5.99 -1.11
CA ILE A 147 -12.16 5.15 -1.98
C ILE A 147 -13.63 5.33 -1.60
N ALA A 148 -14.45 5.68 -2.57
CA ALA A 148 -15.90 5.65 -2.46
C ALA A 148 -16.46 4.57 -3.39
N LEU A 149 -17.28 3.67 -2.87
CA LEU A 149 -18.10 2.74 -3.65
C LEU A 149 -19.51 3.27 -3.79
N VAL A 150 -20.00 3.29 -5.01
CA VAL A 150 -21.39 3.66 -5.35
C VAL A 150 -22.04 2.44 -6.01
N THR A 151 -23.23 2.06 -5.55
CA THR A 151 -24.01 0.97 -6.13
C THR A 151 -25.45 1.42 -6.38
N GLU A 152 -26.13 0.78 -7.35
CA GLU A 152 -27.58 0.95 -7.58
C GLU A 152 -28.42 -0.03 -6.74
N SER A 153 -27.81 -0.92 -6.00
CA SER A 153 -28.49 -1.84 -5.11
C SER A 153 -28.65 -1.21 -3.72
N PRO A 154 -29.89 -1.07 -3.21
CA PRO A 154 -30.10 -0.67 -1.82
C PRO A 154 -29.46 -1.69 -0.85
N LEU A 155 -28.83 -1.19 0.21
CA LEU A 155 -28.14 -2.06 1.18
C LEU A 155 -28.81 -1.98 2.56
N THR A 156 -28.78 -3.07 3.30
CA THR A 156 -29.01 -3.02 4.76
C THR A 156 -27.82 -2.38 5.46
N GLU A 157 -27.95 -2.00 6.75
CA GLU A 157 -26.81 -1.54 7.55
C GLU A 157 -25.70 -2.60 7.59
N ALA A 158 -26.09 -3.88 7.75
CA ALA A 158 -25.14 -5.00 7.70
C ALA A 158 -24.49 -5.13 6.31
N GLY A 159 -25.23 -4.93 5.23
CA GLY A 159 -24.72 -4.91 3.87
C GLY A 159 -23.70 -3.80 3.64
N LYS A 160 -23.98 -2.57 4.12
CA LYS A 160 -23.04 -1.44 4.04
C LYS A 160 -21.73 -1.74 4.80
N ILE A 161 -21.83 -2.28 6.01
CA ILE A 161 -20.65 -2.68 6.81
C ILE A 161 -19.87 -3.78 6.09
N ASN A 162 -20.56 -4.80 5.59
CA ASN A 162 -19.94 -5.93 4.91
C ASN A 162 -19.24 -5.51 3.61
N MET A 163 -19.72 -4.45 2.92
CA MET A 163 -19.14 -3.90 1.69
C MET A 163 -17.72 -3.33 1.90
N PHE A 164 -17.35 -2.95 3.12
CA PHE A 164 -15.97 -2.52 3.41
C PHE A 164 -14.95 -3.65 3.23
N MET A 165 -15.34 -4.92 3.37
CA MET A 165 -14.41 -6.04 3.14
C MET A 165 -13.92 -6.07 1.70
N PRO A 166 -14.79 -6.22 0.66
CA PRO A 166 -14.32 -6.22 -0.73
C PRO A 166 -13.63 -4.90 -1.13
N LEU A 167 -14.01 -3.75 -0.52
CA LEU A 167 -13.34 -2.49 -0.75
C LEU A 167 -11.89 -2.53 -0.27
N VAL A 168 -11.65 -2.92 0.99
CA VAL A 168 -10.30 -2.97 1.59
C VAL A 168 -9.45 -4.06 0.94
N GLU A 169 -10.01 -5.24 0.70
CA GLU A 169 -9.31 -6.34 0.02
C GLU A 169 -8.96 -5.96 -1.42
N GLY A 170 -9.86 -5.28 -2.14
CA GLY A 170 -9.60 -4.76 -3.49
C GLY A 170 -8.49 -3.71 -3.50
N LYS A 171 -8.45 -2.81 -2.52
CA LYS A 171 -7.36 -1.84 -2.31
C LYS A 171 -6.02 -2.57 -2.09
N SER A 172 -5.98 -3.51 -1.15
CA SER A 172 -4.76 -4.27 -0.83
C SER A 172 -4.29 -5.11 -2.03
N ALA A 173 -5.22 -5.68 -2.81
CA ALA A 173 -4.90 -6.38 -4.04
C ALA A 173 -4.30 -5.44 -5.11
N ALA A 174 -4.78 -4.20 -5.23
CA ALA A 174 -4.19 -3.20 -6.14
C ALA A 174 -2.74 -2.85 -5.75
N MET A 175 -2.46 -2.75 -4.45
CA MET A 175 -1.11 -2.56 -3.92
C MET A 175 -0.21 -3.75 -4.27
N ALA A 176 -0.68 -4.96 -4.00
CA ALA A 176 0.06 -6.20 -4.28
C ALA A 176 0.34 -6.41 -5.78
N ASP A 177 -0.61 -6.08 -6.67
CA ASP A 177 -0.43 -6.16 -8.13
C ASP A 177 0.71 -5.30 -8.65
N ARG A 178 1.04 -4.24 -7.91
CA ARG A 178 2.12 -3.31 -8.24
C ARG A 178 3.40 -3.59 -7.46
N GLY A 179 3.45 -4.70 -6.74
CA GLY A 179 4.61 -5.15 -5.99
C GLY A 179 4.78 -4.47 -4.63
N PHE A 180 3.80 -3.69 -4.16
CA PHE A 180 3.84 -3.14 -2.81
C PHE A 180 3.53 -4.22 -1.78
N ARG A 181 4.34 -4.28 -0.74
CA ARG A 181 4.08 -5.09 0.46
C ARG A 181 3.07 -4.42 1.39
N GLU A 182 3.03 -3.11 1.33
CA GLU A 182 2.14 -2.27 2.12
C GLU A 182 0.68 -2.50 1.72
N THR A 183 -0.21 -2.37 2.70
CA THR A 183 -1.64 -2.65 2.52
C THR A 183 -2.50 -1.39 2.37
N GLY A 184 -1.91 -0.23 2.55
CA GLY A 184 -2.55 1.08 2.48
C GLY A 184 -1.69 2.17 3.10
N THR A 185 -2.32 3.23 3.59
CA THR A 185 -1.67 4.34 4.28
C THR A 185 -2.19 4.51 5.71
N THR A 186 -1.55 5.40 6.48
CA THR A 186 -1.97 5.67 7.87
C THR A 186 -3.28 6.45 7.98
N SER A 187 -3.84 6.95 6.88
CA SER A 187 -4.97 7.88 6.87
C SER A 187 -6.05 7.56 5.82
N ASP A 188 -6.11 6.33 5.35
CA ASP A 188 -7.10 5.93 4.35
C ASP A 188 -8.53 6.27 4.77
N ALA A 189 -9.31 6.82 3.84
CA ALA A 189 -10.72 7.10 4.06
C ALA A 189 -11.60 6.37 3.03
N MET A 190 -12.75 5.90 3.49
CA MET A 190 -13.62 5.03 2.72
C MET A 190 -15.07 5.44 2.87
N ALA A 191 -15.85 5.28 1.80
CA ALA A 191 -17.28 5.54 1.79
C ALA A 191 -18.04 4.51 0.96
N ILE A 192 -19.26 4.19 1.39
CA ILE A 192 -20.23 3.38 0.65
C ILE A 192 -21.46 4.25 0.43
N PHE A 193 -21.96 4.30 -0.80
CA PHE A 193 -23.18 4.99 -1.18
C PHE A 193 -24.15 4.03 -1.87
N CYS A 194 -25.40 3.99 -1.41
CA CYS A 194 -26.45 3.15 -1.98
C CYS A 194 -27.80 3.87 -2.00
N PRO A 195 -28.74 3.50 -2.89
CA PRO A 195 -30.11 4.05 -2.88
C PRO A 195 -30.85 3.75 -1.58
N LYS A 196 -31.78 4.64 -1.22
CA LYS A 196 -32.63 4.51 -0.02
C LYS A 196 -33.74 3.48 -0.19
N HIS A 197 -34.22 3.29 -1.42
CA HIS A 197 -35.45 2.55 -1.72
C HIS A 197 -35.18 1.34 -2.61
N GLY A 198 -35.92 0.28 -2.39
CA GLY A 198 -35.84 -0.98 -3.13
C GLY A 198 -35.59 -2.18 -2.23
N GLU A 199 -35.41 -3.34 -2.85
CA GLU A 199 -35.05 -4.55 -2.14
C GLU A 199 -33.61 -4.47 -1.62
N ARG A 200 -33.45 -4.62 -0.31
CA ARG A 200 -32.15 -4.39 0.34
C ARG A 200 -31.29 -5.66 0.36
N VAL A 201 -30.05 -5.52 -0.10
CA VAL A 201 -29.03 -6.57 -0.04
C VAL A 201 -28.36 -6.57 1.33
N GLY A 202 -28.39 -7.71 2.02
CA GLY A 202 -27.82 -7.86 3.37
C GLY A 202 -26.40 -8.42 3.40
N TYR A 203 -25.96 -9.09 2.30
CA TYR A 203 -24.63 -9.69 2.19
C TYR A 203 -23.91 -9.20 0.93
N THR A 204 -22.79 -8.55 1.12
CA THR A 204 -22.00 -7.89 0.07
C THR A 204 -20.50 -8.26 0.13
N GLY A 205 -20.18 -9.36 0.82
CA GLY A 205 -18.81 -9.88 0.93
C GLY A 205 -18.25 -10.38 -0.40
N THR A 206 -16.97 -10.69 -0.43
CA THR A 206 -16.21 -11.09 -1.63
C THR A 206 -16.72 -12.35 -2.34
N GLY A 207 -17.61 -13.11 -1.71
CA GLY A 207 -18.30 -14.27 -2.31
C GLY A 207 -19.65 -13.94 -2.97
N SER A 208 -20.09 -12.67 -3.00
CA SER A 208 -21.33 -12.24 -3.67
C SER A 208 -21.03 -11.47 -4.95
N ASP A 209 -21.99 -11.43 -5.88
CA ASP A 209 -21.82 -10.75 -7.17
C ASP A 209 -21.49 -9.26 -6.97
N ILE A 210 -22.22 -8.59 -6.07
CA ILE A 210 -21.96 -7.19 -5.73
C ILE A 210 -20.60 -7.01 -5.05
N GLY A 211 -20.17 -7.94 -4.19
CA GLY A 211 -18.86 -7.91 -3.53
C GLY A 211 -17.72 -8.12 -4.53
N ILE A 212 -17.88 -9.03 -5.50
CA ILE A 212 -16.90 -9.23 -6.58
C ILE A 212 -16.80 -7.96 -7.44
N ALA A 213 -17.95 -7.36 -7.82
CA ALA A 213 -17.96 -6.11 -8.57
C ALA A 213 -17.25 -4.99 -7.79
N ALA A 214 -17.54 -4.85 -6.48
CA ALA A 214 -16.93 -3.86 -5.60
C ALA A 214 -15.42 -4.03 -5.46
N ALA A 215 -14.94 -5.26 -5.22
CA ALA A 215 -13.51 -5.55 -5.13
C ALA A 215 -12.77 -5.23 -6.44
N ARG A 216 -13.35 -5.62 -7.58
CA ARG A 216 -12.78 -5.32 -8.90
C ARG A 216 -12.74 -3.82 -9.20
N ALA A 217 -13.82 -3.09 -8.88
CA ALA A 217 -13.88 -1.64 -9.06
C ALA A 217 -12.85 -0.92 -8.17
N SER A 218 -12.76 -1.29 -6.89
CA SER A 218 -11.76 -0.75 -5.96
C SER A 218 -10.33 -1.01 -6.43
N ARG A 219 -10.05 -2.27 -6.83
CA ARG A 219 -8.74 -2.68 -7.35
C ARG A 219 -8.36 -1.89 -8.61
N ALA A 220 -9.29 -1.70 -9.53
CA ALA A 220 -9.07 -0.93 -10.74
C ALA A 220 -8.84 0.57 -10.45
N ALA A 221 -9.65 1.17 -9.56
CA ALA A 221 -9.57 2.60 -9.26
C ALA A 221 -8.28 2.95 -8.50
N VAL A 222 -7.90 2.16 -7.51
CA VAL A 222 -6.64 2.36 -6.78
C VAL A 222 -5.46 2.08 -7.69
N GLY A 223 -5.49 0.99 -8.46
CA GLY A 223 -4.45 0.67 -9.44
C GLY A 223 -4.21 1.79 -10.44
N TYR A 224 -5.29 2.38 -10.98
CA TYR A 224 -5.20 3.55 -11.87
C TYR A 224 -4.54 4.75 -11.19
N ALA A 225 -4.96 5.10 -9.97
CA ALA A 225 -4.43 6.25 -9.25
C ALA A 225 -2.93 6.10 -8.93
N LEU A 226 -2.49 4.90 -8.54
CA LEU A 226 -1.07 4.59 -8.29
C LEU A 226 -0.24 4.70 -9.58
N GLU A 227 -0.77 4.21 -10.71
CA GLU A 227 -0.11 4.32 -12.02
C GLU A 227 0.01 5.76 -12.48
N ALA A 228 -1.09 6.52 -12.40
CA ALA A 228 -1.13 7.90 -12.82
C ALA A 228 -0.13 8.80 -12.07
N ARG A 229 0.17 8.44 -10.81
CA ARG A 229 1.19 9.11 -10.00
C ARG A 229 2.59 8.56 -10.21
N GLY A 230 2.76 7.44 -10.89
CA GLY A 230 4.04 6.77 -11.04
C GLY A 230 4.57 6.19 -9.73
N GLU A 231 3.66 5.77 -8.84
CA GLU A 231 4.04 5.13 -7.58
C GLU A 231 4.67 3.75 -7.85
N HIS A 232 5.87 3.59 -7.34
CA HIS A 232 6.63 2.33 -7.43
C HIS A 232 7.12 1.91 -6.05
N PRO A 233 7.15 0.60 -5.74
CA PRO A 233 7.71 0.15 -4.49
C PRO A 233 9.18 0.57 -4.40
N VAL A 234 9.52 1.20 -3.28
CA VAL A 234 10.92 1.46 -2.94
C VAL A 234 11.46 0.18 -2.33
N PRO A 235 12.51 -0.42 -2.91
CA PRO A 235 13.11 -1.61 -2.34
C PRO A 235 13.52 -1.38 -0.88
N GLU A 236 13.14 -2.29 0.00
CA GLU A 236 13.46 -2.25 1.43
C GLU A 236 14.99 -2.22 1.63
N GLU A 237 15.49 -1.42 2.56
CA GLU A 237 16.91 -1.40 2.90
C GLU A 237 17.38 -2.81 3.30
N PRO A 238 18.53 -3.32 2.77
CA PRO A 238 18.96 -4.69 3.00
C PRO A 238 19.05 -5.10 4.48
N MET A 239 19.47 -4.19 5.37
CA MET A 239 19.49 -4.46 6.81
C MET A 239 18.08 -4.64 7.39
N LYS A 240 17.11 -3.82 6.99
CA LYS A 240 15.71 -3.97 7.43
C LYS A 240 15.12 -5.30 6.94
N LEU A 241 15.49 -5.70 5.73
CA LEU A 241 15.11 -6.99 5.17
C LEU A 241 15.66 -8.15 6.02
N LEU A 242 16.95 -8.10 6.39
CA LEU A 242 17.56 -9.08 7.26
C LEU A 242 16.91 -9.09 8.66
N GLU A 243 16.66 -7.92 9.25
CA GLU A 243 15.96 -7.81 10.54
C GLU A 243 14.57 -8.43 10.51
N ARG A 244 13.83 -8.24 9.43
CA ARG A 244 12.48 -8.82 9.23
C ARG A 244 12.55 -10.35 9.12
N LEU A 245 13.61 -10.88 8.54
CA LEU A 245 13.86 -12.33 8.48
C LEU A 245 14.35 -12.90 9.82
N GLY A 246 14.55 -12.07 10.87
CA GLY A 246 15.06 -12.48 12.17
C GLY A 246 16.57 -12.34 12.33
N TYR A 247 17.25 -11.78 11.34
CA TYR A 247 18.72 -11.64 11.32
C TYR A 247 19.15 -10.19 11.52
N GLY A 248 18.85 -9.62 12.70
CA GLY A 248 19.37 -8.31 13.08
C GLY A 248 20.90 -8.31 13.26
N MET A 249 21.50 -7.14 13.54
CA MET A 249 22.95 -6.96 13.62
C MET A 249 23.65 -7.95 14.56
N ASP A 250 23.04 -8.25 15.71
CA ASP A 250 23.61 -9.22 16.68
C ASP A 250 23.69 -10.64 16.11
N ALA A 251 22.64 -11.06 15.41
CA ALA A 251 22.61 -12.36 14.76
C ALA A 251 23.63 -12.43 13.62
N MET A 252 23.68 -11.41 12.76
CA MET A 252 24.62 -11.33 11.65
C MET A 252 26.08 -11.36 12.12
N TRP A 253 26.41 -10.60 13.17
CA TRP A 253 27.76 -10.62 13.74
C TRP A 253 28.12 -11.98 14.32
N THR A 254 27.19 -12.63 15.03
CA THR A 254 27.39 -13.96 15.58
C THR A 254 27.61 -15.00 14.48
N LEU A 255 26.78 -15.00 13.45
CA LEU A 255 26.88 -15.92 12.30
C LEU A 255 28.17 -15.74 11.51
N SER A 256 28.72 -14.52 11.45
CA SER A 256 29.92 -14.24 10.69
C SER A 256 31.16 -14.96 11.23
N GLY A 257 31.19 -15.29 12.53
CA GLY A 257 32.37 -15.89 13.19
C GLY A 257 33.64 -15.03 13.10
N THR A 258 33.50 -13.74 12.71
CA THR A 258 34.63 -12.83 12.47
C THR A 258 35.33 -12.43 13.77
N PRO A 259 36.63 -12.18 13.76
CA PRO A 259 37.36 -11.58 14.91
C PRO A 259 37.16 -10.06 15.02
N MET A 260 36.40 -9.42 14.12
CA MET A 260 36.07 -8.00 14.18
C MET A 260 35.20 -7.69 15.40
N THR A 261 35.36 -6.48 15.94
CA THR A 261 34.37 -5.96 16.88
C THR A 261 33.01 -5.81 16.18
N LYS A 262 31.92 -5.70 16.95
CA LYS A 262 30.59 -5.53 16.38
C LYS A 262 30.46 -4.25 15.53
N ASP A 263 31.11 -3.17 15.95
CA ASP A 263 31.08 -1.88 15.23
C ASP A 263 31.85 -1.97 13.91
N GLU A 264 33.06 -2.56 13.91
CA GLU A 264 33.82 -2.82 12.67
C GLU A 264 33.06 -3.73 11.71
N TYR A 265 32.37 -4.73 12.24
CA TYR A 265 31.57 -5.62 11.43
C TYR A 265 30.34 -4.91 10.85
N ALA A 266 29.69 -4.04 11.63
CA ALA A 266 28.53 -3.27 11.17
C ALA A 266 28.89 -2.38 9.98
N GLU A 267 30.07 -1.71 10.02
CA GLU A 267 30.56 -0.91 8.90
C GLU A 267 30.87 -1.80 7.66
N SER A 268 31.53 -2.95 7.88
CA SER A 268 31.83 -3.90 6.80
C SER A 268 30.58 -4.47 6.16
N LEU A 269 29.58 -4.86 6.95
CA LEU A 269 28.32 -5.38 6.48
C LEU A 269 27.53 -4.30 5.72
N ALA A 270 27.46 -3.07 6.24
CA ALA A 270 26.78 -1.97 5.57
C ALA A 270 27.38 -1.68 4.19
N GLU A 271 28.70 -1.72 4.05
CA GLU A 271 29.36 -1.56 2.74
C GLU A 271 29.11 -2.75 1.82
N TYR A 272 29.16 -3.97 2.35
CA TYR A 272 28.89 -5.20 1.61
C TYR A 272 27.49 -5.21 1.03
N LEU A 273 26.49 -4.79 1.81
CA LEU A 273 25.08 -4.77 1.41
C LEU A 273 24.73 -3.68 0.37
N LYS A 274 25.64 -2.73 0.09
CA LYS A 274 25.47 -1.76 -1.02
C LYS A 274 25.67 -2.38 -2.40
N GLY A 275 26.23 -3.59 -2.49
CA GLY A 275 26.43 -4.27 -3.77
C GLY A 275 25.10 -4.61 -4.43
N GLU A 276 24.87 -4.16 -5.68
CA GLU A 276 23.64 -4.44 -6.43
C GLU A 276 23.33 -5.94 -6.50
N ASP A 277 24.35 -6.76 -6.69
CA ASP A 277 24.21 -8.21 -6.75
C ASP A 277 23.72 -8.79 -5.41
N VAL A 278 24.25 -8.29 -4.29
CA VAL A 278 23.87 -8.74 -2.94
C VAL A 278 22.42 -8.41 -2.66
N ARG A 279 22.00 -7.21 -3.04
CA ARG A 279 20.63 -6.76 -2.89
C ARG A 279 19.66 -7.62 -3.69
N THR A 280 19.90 -7.75 -5.00
CA THR A 280 19.07 -8.57 -5.89
C THR A 280 18.93 -9.98 -5.37
N PHE A 281 20.02 -10.52 -4.80
CA PHE A 281 20.03 -11.86 -4.23
C PHE A 281 19.24 -11.98 -2.93
N LEU A 282 19.29 -10.97 -2.05
CA LEU A 282 18.45 -10.94 -0.85
C LEU A 282 16.97 -10.85 -1.19
N ASP A 283 16.61 -10.02 -2.15
CA ASP A 283 15.22 -9.90 -2.63
C ASP A 283 14.74 -11.24 -3.21
N LEU A 284 15.59 -11.92 -3.97
CA LEU A 284 15.30 -13.25 -4.52
C LEU A 284 15.17 -14.31 -3.41
N ALA A 285 16.05 -14.27 -2.40
CA ALA A 285 16.03 -15.17 -1.26
C ALA A 285 14.74 -15.03 -0.43
N VAL A 286 14.27 -13.80 -0.23
CA VAL A 286 13.01 -13.52 0.45
C VAL A 286 11.82 -13.99 -0.37
N PHE A 287 11.80 -13.68 -1.66
CA PHE A 287 10.74 -14.16 -2.55
C PHE A 287 10.69 -15.70 -2.61
N ALA A 288 11.84 -16.32 -2.57
CA ALA A 288 11.95 -17.78 -2.62
C ALA A 288 11.71 -18.46 -1.26
N SER A 289 11.94 -17.78 -0.11
CA SER A 289 11.91 -18.38 1.22
C SER A 289 10.60 -19.10 1.53
N ASP A 290 9.48 -18.41 1.34
CA ASP A 290 8.15 -18.96 1.63
C ASP A 290 7.75 -20.10 0.68
N ARG A 291 8.39 -20.19 -0.49
CA ARG A 291 8.06 -21.20 -1.52
C ARG A 291 9.09 -22.31 -1.61
N ILE A 292 10.36 -21.99 -1.39
CA ILE A 292 11.43 -23.02 -1.45
C ILE A 292 11.32 -23.95 -0.25
N ASP A 293 11.05 -23.43 0.94
CA ASP A 293 10.90 -24.27 2.13
C ASP A 293 9.68 -25.18 2.01
N SER A 294 8.55 -24.67 1.48
CA SER A 294 7.38 -25.51 1.19
C SER A 294 7.59 -26.55 0.10
N LEU A 295 8.43 -26.25 -0.92
CA LEU A 295 8.78 -27.20 -1.99
C LEU A 295 9.81 -28.23 -1.54
N ALA A 296 10.67 -27.90 -0.57
CA ALA A 296 11.62 -28.83 0.03
C ALA A 296 10.91 -29.87 0.91
N ASP A 297 9.88 -29.49 1.65
CA ASP A 297 9.02 -30.37 2.43
C ASP A 297 8.26 -31.39 1.56
N ASP A 298 7.92 -31.01 0.32
CA ASP A 298 7.27 -31.89 -0.68
C ASP A 298 8.28 -32.86 -1.36
N GLY A 299 9.52 -32.89 -0.92
CA GLY A 299 10.57 -33.78 -1.47
C GLY A 299 11.09 -33.37 -2.84
N ASN A 300 10.93 -32.11 -3.22
CA ASN A 300 11.38 -31.59 -4.51
C ASN A 300 12.89 -31.25 -4.49
N VAL A 301 13.71 -32.27 -4.64
CA VAL A 301 15.18 -32.23 -4.60
C VAL A 301 15.79 -31.31 -5.68
N THR A 302 15.01 -30.86 -6.66
CA THR A 302 15.49 -30.09 -7.83
C THR A 302 15.75 -28.61 -7.51
N VAL A 303 15.16 -28.09 -6.45
CA VAL A 303 15.26 -26.65 -6.09
C VAL A 303 16.63 -26.33 -5.44
N MET A 304 17.16 -27.25 -4.64
CA MET A 304 18.43 -27.04 -3.92
C MET A 304 19.63 -26.79 -4.84
N PRO A 305 19.85 -27.55 -5.95
CA PRO A 305 20.89 -27.24 -6.91
C PRO A 305 20.78 -25.85 -7.51
N MET A 306 19.56 -25.40 -7.80
CA MET A 306 19.33 -24.02 -8.33
C MET A 306 19.77 -22.96 -7.33
N VAL A 307 19.46 -23.11 -6.04
CA VAL A 307 19.89 -22.17 -4.99
C VAL A 307 21.41 -22.12 -4.91
N TYR A 308 22.09 -23.27 -4.93
CA TYR A 308 23.54 -23.34 -4.97
C TYR A 308 24.13 -22.63 -6.20
N ASP A 309 23.58 -22.88 -7.36
CA ASP A 309 24.06 -22.28 -8.62
C ASP A 309 23.86 -20.76 -8.64
N ILE A 310 22.72 -20.28 -8.13
CA ILE A 310 22.45 -18.84 -7.99
C ILE A 310 23.44 -18.21 -7.00
N CYS A 311 23.62 -18.78 -5.81
CA CYS A 311 24.56 -18.27 -4.81
C CYS A 311 25.98 -18.21 -5.36
N ARG A 312 26.42 -19.26 -6.02
CA ARG A 312 27.77 -19.35 -6.61
C ARG A 312 27.95 -18.34 -7.74
N SER A 313 26.92 -18.20 -8.61
CA SER A 313 27.00 -17.33 -9.78
C SER A 313 26.93 -15.84 -9.43
N TYR A 314 26.09 -15.46 -8.45
CA TYR A 314 25.88 -14.06 -8.10
C TYR A 314 26.76 -13.57 -6.96
N LEU A 315 26.98 -14.38 -5.92
CA LEU A 315 27.75 -13.98 -4.75
C LEU A 315 29.14 -14.61 -4.68
N GLY A 316 29.41 -15.61 -5.52
CA GLY A 316 30.67 -16.38 -5.47
C GLY A 316 30.83 -17.20 -4.19
N ILE A 317 29.72 -17.46 -3.47
CA ILE A 317 29.71 -18.24 -2.21
C ILE A 317 28.93 -19.53 -2.37
N THR A 318 29.28 -20.53 -1.57
CA THR A 318 28.55 -21.79 -1.50
C THR A 318 27.93 -21.89 -0.11
N PRO A 319 26.60 -21.64 0.03
CA PRO A 319 25.95 -21.69 1.33
C PRO A 319 25.87 -23.14 1.86
N ASP A 320 25.89 -23.29 3.18
CA ASP A 320 25.47 -24.53 3.82
C ASP A 320 23.94 -24.47 4.05
N LEU A 321 23.21 -25.28 3.31
CA LEU A 321 21.76 -25.32 3.35
C LEU A 321 21.19 -26.41 4.28
N SER A 322 22.05 -27.04 5.10
CA SER A 322 21.63 -28.14 6.00
C SER A 322 20.63 -27.72 7.10
N HIS A 323 20.60 -26.44 7.44
CA HIS A 323 19.72 -25.87 8.47
C HIS A 323 18.54 -25.04 7.90
N GLY A 324 18.40 -25.00 6.58
CA GLY A 324 17.39 -24.23 5.87
C GLY A 324 18.01 -23.31 4.82
N THR A 325 17.22 -23.01 3.80
CA THR A 325 17.71 -22.24 2.64
C THR A 325 18.06 -20.81 3.01
N VAL A 326 17.18 -20.11 3.74
CA VAL A 326 17.39 -18.71 4.12
C VAL A 326 18.52 -18.59 5.11
N GLU A 327 18.59 -19.45 6.14
CA GLU A 327 19.64 -19.45 7.15
C GLU A 327 21.01 -19.68 6.52
N GLY A 328 21.14 -20.65 5.60
CA GLY A 328 22.39 -20.92 4.90
C GLY A 328 22.86 -19.74 4.05
N ILE A 329 21.96 -19.08 3.34
CA ILE A 329 22.26 -17.90 2.53
C ILE A 329 22.70 -16.73 3.42
N VAL A 330 21.96 -16.45 4.49
CA VAL A 330 22.26 -15.35 5.41
C VAL A 330 23.57 -15.58 6.12
N THR A 331 23.85 -16.82 6.55
CA THR A 331 25.14 -17.20 7.15
C THR A 331 26.28 -16.96 6.18
N ALA A 332 26.14 -17.39 4.93
CA ALA A 332 27.20 -17.17 3.92
C ALA A 332 27.45 -15.68 3.64
N ILE A 333 26.38 -14.85 3.62
CA ILE A 333 26.49 -13.38 3.52
C ILE A 333 27.24 -12.83 4.76
N ALA A 334 26.85 -13.27 5.95
CA ALA A 334 27.47 -12.82 7.20
C ALA A 334 28.96 -13.13 7.25
N GLU A 335 29.34 -14.36 6.89
CA GLU A 335 30.74 -14.80 6.83
C GLU A 335 31.54 -14.02 5.79
N ASP A 336 31.00 -13.81 4.58
CA ASP A 336 31.72 -13.11 3.51
C ASP A 336 31.89 -11.62 3.85
N ALA A 337 30.89 -10.97 4.46
CA ALA A 337 31.00 -9.60 4.97
C ALA A 337 32.04 -9.47 6.11
N GLY A 338 32.23 -10.55 6.90
CA GLY A 338 33.18 -10.59 8.00
C GLY A 338 34.64 -10.89 7.59
N ARG A 339 34.92 -11.12 6.29
CA ARG A 339 36.29 -11.40 5.82
C ARG A 339 37.13 -10.13 5.72
N LYS A 340 38.13 -9.98 6.59
CA LYS A 340 39.07 -8.83 6.62
C LYS A 340 39.73 -8.52 5.27
N SER A 341 39.89 -9.48 4.36
CA SER A 341 40.51 -9.28 3.05
C SER A 341 39.68 -8.40 2.09
N ARG A 342 38.42 -8.12 2.40
CA ARG A 342 37.56 -7.25 1.58
C ARG A 342 37.44 -5.82 2.13
N TRP A 343 37.82 -5.60 3.37
CA TRP A 343 37.72 -4.30 4.05
C TRP A 343 39.14 -3.71 4.26
N ASP A 344 39.69 -3.06 3.26
CA ASP A 344 40.83 -2.16 3.38
C ASP A 344 40.37 -0.73 3.15
N PRO A 345 40.18 0.07 4.22
CA PRO A 345 39.71 1.47 4.09
C PRO A 345 40.77 2.35 3.40
N THR A 346 42.01 1.84 3.17
CA THR A 346 43.10 2.55 2.52
C THR A 346 43.28 2.16 1.04
N ALA A 347 42.55 1.16 0.55
CA ALA A 347 42.64 0.72 -0.82
C ALA A 347 41.98 1.77 -1.79
N PRO A 348 42.69 2.19 -2.85
CA PRO A 348 42.09 3.14 -3.81
C PRO A 348 40.84 2.55 -4.48
N ALA A 349 39.80 3.35 -4.62
CA ALA A 349 38.60 2.97 -5.32
C ALA A 349 38.97 2.50 -6.74
N GLY A 350 38.91 1.20 -6.98
CA GLY A 350 39.28 0.57 -8.25
C GLY A 350 40.15 -0.68 -8.15
N SER A 351 40.65 -1.03 -6.95
CA SER A 351 41.45 -2.24 -6.73
C SER A 351 40.62 -3.47 -6.36
N ARG A 352 39.35 -3.51 -6.67
CA ARG A 352 38.54 -4.74 -6.51
C ARG A 352 39.06 -5.79 -7.48
N PRO A 353 39.33 -7.03 -7.03
CA PRO A 353 39.68 -8.10 -7.95
C PRO A 353 38.57 -8.25 -8.98
N SER A 354 38.93 -8.14 -10.27
CA SER A 354 38.01 -8.42 -11.37
C SER A 354 37.47 -9.83 -11.18
N ARG A 355 36.17 -9.93 -11.12
CA ARG A 355 35.48 -11.22 -11.14
C ARG A 355 35.88 -11.93 -12.44
N ALA A 356 36.65 -13.03 -12.33
CA ALA A 356 36.92 -13.96 -13.41
C ALA A 356 35.78 -14.98 -13.47
#